data_3306a7ba3f819546dd270fd6d0b890a6
#
_entry.id   3306a7ba3f819546dd270fd6d0b890a6
#
_cell.length_a   1.000
_cell.length_b   1.000
_cell.length_c   1.000
_cell.angle_alpha   90.00
_cell.angle_beta   90.00
_cell.angle_gamma   90.00
#
_symmetry.space_group_name_H-M   'P 1'
#
loop_
_entity.id
_entity.type
_entity.pdbx_description
1 polymer ?
#
loop_
_entity_poly.entity_id
_entity_poly.type
_entity_poly.pdbx_seq_one_letter_code
_entity_poly.pdbx_strand_id
1 'polypeptide(L)'
;TVEFKVELPNSNTLAKTIIAFSNTGGGKLIIGVNDQGEIIGLEPDVNIFELKDKVASIIYETCYPTVLPDIYTTTIDDQLLLIIEVYRGNLLPYYLKNKGKNEGVYIRVGATNRKASHENILELERQRMNISFDQEANREVELDSLDISSLEGGFVRAGKVLDQPVMKNLKLVIEDNSTLYPSNGLLILLGKFEHVKMKCSRFKGTSMDIFLDRKEYEGDLFSQLENAENFIKNYIKLSGEIKGLQRNDQYEIPIEAIRESLVNAVVHRDYSN
;
A
#
# COMPACT_ATOMS: atom_id res chain seq x y z
N THR A 1 5.56 -3.01 -16.24
CA THR A 1 6.80 -2.17 -16.39
C THR A 1 7.69 -2.78 -17.48
N VAL A 2 8.40 -1.94 -18.25
CA VAL A 2 9.34 -2.39 -19.29
C VAL A 2 10.70 -1.74 -19.03
N GLU A 3 11.78 -2.49 -19.25
CA GLU A 3 13.15 -2.01 -19.24
C GLU A 3 13.87 -2.51 -20.51
N PHE A 4 14.57 -1.61 -21.20
CA PHE A 4 15.30 -1.91 -22.41
C PHE A 4 16.81 -2.02 -22.14
N LYS A 5 17.48 -2.93 -22.83
CA LYS A 5 18.92 -3.07 -22.85
C LYS A 5 19.38 -3.50 -24.25
N VAL A 6 20.46 -2.95 -24.71
CA VAL A 6 21.08 -3.37 -25.97
C VAL A 6 21.63 -4.79 -25.84
N GLU A 7 22.35 -5.06 -24.74
CA GLU A 7 22.99 -6.33 -24.45
C GLU A 7 22.55 -6.89 -23.08
N LEU A 8 22.80 -8.19 -22.86
CA LEU A 8 22.54 -8.80 -21.57
C LEU A 8 23.39 -8.11 -20.48
N PRO A 9 22.77 -7.49 -19.48
CA PRO A 9 23.52 -6.84 -18.39
C PRO A 9 24.29 -7.87 -17.56
N ASN A 10 25.28 -7.38 -16.82
CA ASN A 10 26.00 -8.26 -15.89
C ASN A 10 25.07 -8.91 -14.86
N SER A 11 25.48 -10.04 -14.29
CA SER A 11 24.68 -10.85 -13.38
C SER A 11 24.07 -10.07 -12.22
N ASN A 12 24.80 -9.12 -11.64
CA ASN A 12 24.31 -8.32 -10.51
C ASN A 12 23.22 -7.32 -10.93
N THR A 13 23.37 -6.69 -12.09
CA THR A 13 22.38 -5.75 -12.66
C THR A 13 21.12 -6.50 -13.08
N LEU A 14 21.28 -7.63 -13.77
CA LEU A 14 20.17 -8.50 -14.14
C LEU A 14 19.38 -8.93 -12.90
N ALA A 15 20.05 -9.49 -11.89
CA ALA A 15 19.41 -9.94 -10.67
C ALA A 15 18.65 -8.82 -9.94
N LYS A 16 19.22 -7.60 -9.85
CA LYS A 16 18.52 -6.45 -9.25
C LYS A 16 17.22 -6.09 -10.00
N THR A 17 17.24 -6.15 -11.34
CA THR A 17 16.07 -5.87 -12.17
C THR A 17 14.99 -6.94 -11.93
N ILE A 18 15.37 -8.21 -11.97
CA ILE A 18 14.45 -9.33 -11.71
C ILE A 18 13.83 -9.23 -10.32
N ILE A 19 14.64 -8.99 -9.30
CA ILE A 19 14.18 -8.82 -7.91
C ILE A 19 13.21 -7.64 -7.80
N ALA A 20 13.56 -6.49 -8.39
CA ALA A 20 12.71 -5.31 -8.35
C ALA A 20 11.34 -5.55 -9.03
N PHE A 21 11.33 -6.27 -10.14
CA PHE A 21 10.08 -6.68 -10.80
C PHE A 21 9.27 -7.65 -9.94
N SER A 22 9.93 -8.66 -9.35
CA SER A 22 9.25 -9.63 -8.47
C SER A 22 8.64 -8.99 -7.23
N ASN A 23 9.27 -7.96 -6.68
CA ASN A 23 8.81 -7.24 -5.49
C ASN A 23 7.73 -6.19 -5.77
N THR A 24 7.50 -5.84 -7.04
CA THR A 24 6.52 -4.81 -7.43
C THR A 24 5.45 -5.40 -8.35
N GLY A 25 5.05 -4.72 -9.39
CA GLY A 25 3.99 -5.15 -10.30
C GLY A 25 4.43 -6.08 -11.44
N GLY A 26 5.63 -6.68 -11.34
CA GLY A 26 6.21 -7.43 -12.45
C GLY A 26 6.80 -6.51 -13.52
N GLY A 27 7.32 -7.12 -14.60
CA GLY A 27 7.86 -6.36 -15.73
C GLY A 27 8.51 -7.22 -16.81
N LYS A 28 8.88 -6.56 -17.89
CA LYS A 28 9.61 -7.17 -19.01
C LYS A 28 10.96 -6.48 -19.18
N LEU A 29 12.02 -7.27 -19.19
CA LEU A 29 13.34 -6.84 -19.62
C LEU A 29 13.54 -7.31 -21.06
N ILE A 30 13.74 -6.36 -21.95
CA ILE A 30 13.89 -6.61 -23.40
C ILE A 30 15.32 -6.32 -23.79
N ILE A 31 16.00 -7.33 -24.31
CA ILE A 31 17.38 -7.25 -24.80
C ILE A 31 17.36 -7.13 -26.31
N GLY A 32 18.19 -6.23 -26.85
CA GLY A 32 18.26 -5.85 -28.27
C GLY A 32 17.58 -4.52 -28.57
N VAL A 33 17.25 -3.72 -27.54
CA VAL A 33 16.62 -2.38 -27.68
C VAL A 33 17.43 -1.36 -26.90
N ASN A 34 17.67 -0.20 -27.45
CA ASN A 34 18.39 0.88 -26.79
C ASN A 34 17.46 1.73 -25.88
N ASP A 35 18.04 2.67 -25.14
CA ASP A 35 17.30 3.54 -24.22
C ASP A 35 16.33 4.51 -24.93
N GLN A 36 16.48 4.73 -26.23
CA GLN A 36 15.57 5.51 -27.07
C GLN A 36 14.39 4.70 -27.60
N GLY A 37 14.40 3.38 -27.39
CA GLY A 37 13.37 2.45 -27.87
C GLY A 37 13.61 1.97 -29.30
N GLU A 38 14.83 2.22 -29.88
CA GLU A 38 15.19 1.73 -31.20
C GLU A 38 15.60 0.27 -31.11
N ILE A 39 15.12 -0.52 -32.05
CA ILE A 39 15.40 -1.96 -32.16
C ILE A 39 16.75 -2.16 -32.82
N ILE A 40 17.70 -2.69 -32.07
CA ILE A 40 19.06 -3.01 -32.51
C ILE A 40 19.16 -4.50 -32.90
N GLY A 41 18.40 -5.36 -32.17
CA GLY A 41 18.48 -6.81 -32.27
C GLY A 41 19.62 -7.42 -31.44
N LEU A 42 19.63 -8.72 -31.35
CA LEU A 42 20.73 -9.52 -30.81
C LEU A 42 21.80 -9.69 -31.87
N GLU A 43 23.04 -9.98 -31.47
CA GLU A 43 24.11 -10.30 -32.39
C GLU A 43 23.72 -11.50 -33.27
N PRO A 44 24.03 -11.46 -34.60
CA PRO A 44 23.58 -12.50 -35.54
C PRO A 44 24.06 -13.91 -35.22
N ASP A 45 25.23 -14.04 -34.58
CA ASP A 45 25.86 -15.32 -34.27
C ASP A 45 25.56 -15.82 -32.83
N VAL A 46 24.65 -15.14 -32.11
CA VAL A 46 24.34 -15.52 -30.73
C VAL A 46 23.60 -16.86 -30.66
N ASN A 47 24.11 -17.77 -29.85
CA ASN A 47 23.40 -18.99 -29.53
C ASN A 47 22.27 -18.72 -28.54
N ILE A 48 21.05 -18.68 -29.04
CA ILE A 48 19.84 -18.35 -28.25
C ILE A 48 19.61 -19.32 -27.10
N PHE A 49 19.89 -20.61 -27.29
CA PHE A 49 19.71 -21.60 -26.22
C PHE A 49 20.69 -21.35 -25.07
N GLU A 50 21.97 -21.15 -25.39
CA GLU A 50 22.99 -20.83 -24.39
C GLU A 50 22.68 -19.50 -23.68
N LEU A 51 22.18 -18.50 -24.40
CA LEU A 51 21.81 -17.20 -23.83
C LEU A 51 20.64 -17.34 -22.84
N LYS A 52 19.60 -18.09 -23.19
CA LYS A 52 18.47 -18.40 -22.29
C LYS A 52 18.90 -19.16 -21.06
N ASP A 53 19.72 -20.20 -21.22
CA ASP A 53 20.25 -21.01 -20.12
C ASP A 53 21.13 -20.17 -19.18
N LYS A 54 21.96 -19.29 -19.74
CA LYS A 54 22.77 -18.36 -18.96
C LYS A 54 21.90 -17.41 -18.12
N VAL A 55 20.85 -16.85 -18.71
CA VAL A 55 19.91 -15.97 -18.00
C VAL A 55 19.21 -16.73 -16.87
N ALA A 56 18.68 -17.93 -17.16
CA ALA A 56 18.00 -18.76 -16.18
C ALA A 56 18.94 -19.13 -15.02
N SER A 57 20.17 -19.54 -15.32
CA SER A 57 21.18 -19.89 -14.31
C SER A 57 21.55 -18.69 -13.42
N ILE A 58 21.78 -17.51 -14.01
CA ILE A 58 22.06 -16.29 -13.24
C ILE A 58 20.90 -15.99 -12.26
N ILE A 59 19.66 -16.05 -12.73
CA ILE A 59 18.49 -15.76 -11.88
C ILE A 59 18.37 -16.78 -10.76
N TYR A 60 18.49 -18.07 -11.08
CA TYR A 60 18.40 -19.14 -10.09
C TYR A 60 19.49 -19.05 -9.01
N GLU A 61 20.72 -18.73 -9.40
CA GLU A 61 21.85 -18.65 -8.49
C GLU A 61 21.84 -17.40 -7.62
N THR A 62 21.35 -16.27 -8.13
CA THR A 62 21.50 -14.98 -7.46
C THR A 62 20.26 -14.46 -6.75
N CYS A 63 19.05 -14.88 -7.17
CA CYS A 63 17.79 -14.43 -6.59
C CYS A 63 17.25 -15.40 -5.53
N TYR A 64 16.72 -14.85 -4.46
CA TYR A 64 16.00 -15.61 -3.43
C TYR A 64 14.79 -14.81 -2.93
N PRO A 65 13.64 -15.43 -2.69
CA PRO A 65 13.25 -16.77 -3.12
C PRO A 65 13.44 -17.02 -4.62
N THR A 66 13.33 -18.26 -5.07
CA THR A 66 13.50 -18.60 -6.49
C THR A 66 12.50 -17.86 -7.35
N VAL A 67 12.98 -17.19 -8.40
CA VAL A 67 12.16 -16.54 -9.41
C VAL A 67 12.12 -17.42 -10.65
N LEU A 68 10.94 -17.62 -11.21
CA LEU A 68 10.72 -18.37 -12.44
C LEU A 68 10.19 -17.40 -13.52
N PRO A 69 11.07 -16.77 -14.30
CA PRO A 69 10.65 -15.89 -15.38
C PRO A 69 10.26 -16.66 -16.62
N ASP A 70 9.42 -16.08 -17.47
CA ASP A 70 9.24 -16.53 -18.83
C ASP A 70 10.34 -15.94 -19.72
N ILE A 71 11.17 -16.79 -20.35
CA ILE A 71 12.28 -16.37 -21.20
C ILE A 71 12.00 -16.82 -22.62
N TYR A 72 11.70 -15.88 -23.49
CA TYR A 72 11.37 -16.14 -24.89
C TYR A 72 11.99 -15.13 -25.84
N THR A 73 11.99 -15.45 -27.13
CA THR A 73 12.45 -14.56 -28.18
C THR A 73 11.31 -14.15 -29.08
N THR A 74 11.43 -12.98 -29.64
CA THR A 74 10.52 -12.46 -30.68
C THR A 74 11.32 -11.77 -31.78
N THR A 75 10.78 -11.71 -32.98
CA THR A 75 11.38 -10.98 -34.11
C THR A 75 10.49 -9.78 -34.45
N ILE A 76 11.07 -8.61 -34.49
CA ILE A 76 10.42 -7.37 -34.89
C ILE A 76 11.37 -6.68 -35.93
N ASP A 77 10.84 -6.27 -37.07
CA ASP A 77 11.60 -5.64 -38.16
C ASP A 77 12.87 -6.43 -38.52
N ASP A 78 12.71 -7.76 -38.67
CA ASP A 78 13.80 -8.73 -38.96
C ASP A 78 14.90 -8.76 -37.88
N GLN A 79 14.71 -8.10 -36.74
CA GLN A 79 15.65 -8.11 -35.62
C GLN A 79 15.14 -9.06 -34.52
N LEU A 80 16.04 -9.94 -34.05
CA LEU A 80 15.76 -10.88 -32.99
C LEU A 80 15.95 -10.22 -31.62
N LEU A 81 14.97 -10.35 -30.73
CA LEU A 81 14.99 -9.81 -29.36
C LEU A 81 14.83 -10.95 -28.35
N LEU A 82 15.48 -10.81 -27.18
CA LEU A 82 15.23 -11.67 -26.03
C LEU A 82 14.36 -10.93 -25.01
N ILE A 83 13.30 -11.59 -24.57
CA ILE A 83 12.37 -11.05 -23.56
C ILE A 83 12.45 -11.92 -22.31
N ILE A 84 12.64 -11.27 -21.17
CA ILE A 84 12.60 -11.88 -19.85
C ILE A 84 11.41 -11.26 -19.14
N GLU A 85 10.34 -12.01 -19.04
CA GLU A 85 9.09 -11.58 -18.41
C GLU A 85 9.02 -12.12 -16.98
N VAL A 86 8.83 -11.21 -16.03
CA VAL A 86 8.79 -11.50 -14.61
C VAL A 86 7.45 -11.06 -14.06
N TYR A 87 6.75 -11.96 -13.41
CA TYR A 87 5.52 -11.67 -12.69
C TYR A 87 5.81 -11.27 -11.25
N ARG A 88 4.87 -10.56 -10.64
CA ARG A 88 4.97 -10.30 -9.21
C ARG A 88 5.00 -11.61 -8.43
N GLY A 89 5.97 -11.73 -7.55
CA GLY A 89 6.11 -12.93 -6.72
C GLY A 89 5.20 -12.92 -5.50
N ASN A 90 4.87 -14.11 -5.02
CA ASN A 90 4.03 -14.32 -3.82
C ASN A 90 4.86 -14.50 -2.54
N LEU A 91 6.17 -14.75 -2.66
CA LEU A 91 7.08 -15.03 -1.53
C LEU A 91 7.90 -13.81 -1.14
N LEU A 92 7.27 -12.64 -1.14
CA LEU A 92 7.89 -11.35 -0.81
C LEU A 92 8.58 -11.36 0.58
N PRO A 93 9.67 -10.62 0.75
CA PRO A 93 10.46 -9.92 -0.26
C PRO A 93 11.44 -10.86 -0.99
N TYR A 94 11.67 -10.60 -2.27
CA TYR A 94 12.75 -11.19 -3.05
C TYR A 94 14.03 -10.37 -2.88
N TYR A 95 15.19 -11.03 -2.84
CA TYR A 95 16.46 -10.37 -2.58
C TYR A 95 17.66 -11.10 -3.20
N LEU A 96 18.80 -10.41 -3.31
CA LEU A 96 20.07 -11.00 -3.69
C LEU A 96 20.57 -11.98 -2.62
N LYS A 97 20.80 -13.24 -2.97
CA LYS A 97 21.27 -14.30 -2.04
C LYS A 97 22.53 -13.88 -1.27
N ASN A 98 23.51 -13.29 -1.96
CA ASN A 98 24.79 -12.90 -1.39
C ASN A 98 24.74 -11.71 -0.43
N LYS A 99 23.64 -10.93 -0.45
CA LYS A 99 23.44 -9.76 0.43
C LYS A 99 22.43 -10.01 1.54
N GLY A 100 21.64 -11.07 1.42
CA GLY A 100 20.57 -11.35 2.36
C GLY A 100 19.40 -10.34 2.28
N LYS A 101 18.39 -10.56 3.12
CA LYS A 101 17.14 -9.79 3.09
C LYS A 101 17.33 -8.30 3.44
N ASN A 102 18.22 -7.97 4.38
CA ASN A 102 18.37 -6.58 4.84
C ASN A 102 19.04 -5.67 3.80
N GLU A 103 19.92 -6.23 2.96
CA GLU A 103 20.76 -5.45 2.03
C GLU A 103 20.49 -5.76 0.56
N GLY A 104 19.77 -6.85 0.29
CA GLY A 104 19.58 -7.38 -1.06
C GLY A 104 18.23 -7.13 -1.70
N VAL A 105 17.29 -6.48 -1.00
CA VAL A 105 15.96 -6.19 -1.53
C VAL A 105 16.00 -4.97 -2.43
N TYR A 106 15.44 -5.10 -3.63
CA TYR A 106 15.26 -4.01 -4.60
C TYR A 106 13.79 -3.90 -4.99
N ILE A 107 13.35 -2.67 -5.21
CA ILE A 107 12.01 -2.32 -5.67
C ILE A 107 12.08 -1.43 -6.90
N ARG A 108 11.03 -1.45 -7.73
CA ARG A 108 10.91 -0.58 -8.89
C ARG A 108 10.22 0.73 -8.51
N VAL A 109 10.91 1.85 -8.73
CA VAL A 109 10.36 3.19 -8.52
C VAL A 109 10.43 3.94 -9.85
N GLY A 110 9.28 4.05 -10.51
CA GLY A 110 9.24 4.57 -11.89
C GLY A 110 10.06 3.70 -12.85
N ALA A 111 11.04 4.30 -13.49
CA ALA A 111 11.95 3.62 -14.44
C ALA A 111 13.26 3.11 -13.79
N THR A 112 13.42 3.18 -12.46
CA THR A 112 14.67 2.84 -11.78
C THR A 112 14.51 1.73 -10.75
N ASN A 113 15.53 0.89 -10.60
CA ASN A 113 15.63 -0.11 -9.54
C ASN A 113 16.33 0.53 -8.34
N ARG A 114 15.66 0.59 -7.18
CA ARG A 114 16.21 1.17 -5.95
C ARG A 114 16.29 0.12 -4.86
N LYS A 115 17.30 0.24 -3.99
CA LYS A 115 17.37 -0.55 -2.78
C LYS A 115 16.17 -0.20 -1.89
N ALA A 116 15.48 -1.21 -1.39
CA ALA A 116 14.36 -1.02 -0.48
C ALA A 116 14.82 -0.48 0.87
N SER A 117 14.06 0.42 1.45
CA SER A 117 14.22 0.85 2.84
C SER A 117 13.72 -0.25 3.80
N HIS A 118 13.96 -0.08 5.09
CA HIS A 118 13.45 -1.00 6.09
C HIS A 118 11.91 -1.06 6.07
N GLU A 119 11.26 0.09 5.95
CA GLU A 119 9.79 0.20 5.85
C GLU A 119 9.25 -0.55 4.63
N ASN A 120 9.92 -0.42 3.47
CA ASN A 120 9.53 -1.16 2.27
C ASN A 120 9.65 -2.68 2.47
N ILE A 121 10.69 -3.14 3.19
CA ILE A 121 10.86 -4.57 3.48
C ILE A 121 9.73 -5.07 4.38
N LEU A 122 9.40 -4.33 5.45
CA LEU A 122 8.29 -4.67 6.34
C LEU A 122 6.96 -4.72 5.59
N GLU A 123 6.73 -3.77 4.69
CA GLU A 123 5.51 -3.74 3.86
C GLU A 123 5.42 -4.96 2.93
N LEU A 124 6.53 -5.34 2.28
CA LEU A 124 6.58 -6.55 1.47
C LEU A 124 6.31 -7.82 2.30
N GLU A 125 6.77 -7.88 3.55
CA GLU A 125 6.49 -8.99 4.47
C GLU A 125 5.01 -9.05 4.87
N ARG A 126 4.38 -7.91 5.14
CA ARG A 126 2.93 -7.82 5.38
C ARG A 126 2.14 -8.34 4.19
N GLN A 127 2.50 -7.88 2.99
CA GLN A 127 1.86 -8.33 1.75
C GLN A 127 1.99 -9.84 1.53
N ARG A 128 3.15 -10.44 1.88
CA ARG A 128 3.34 -11.90 1.84
C ARG A 128 2.38 -12.63 2.78
N MET A 129 2.18 -12.11 3.98
CA MET A 129 1.32 -12.70 5.00
C MET A 129 -0.16 -12.37 4.77
N ASN A 130 -0.45 -11.49 3.81
CA ASN A 130 -1.79 -10.92 3.58
C ASN A 130 -2.38 -10.28 4.85
N ILE A 131 -1.52 -9.61 5.62
CA ILE A 131 -1.87 -8.89 6.84
C ILE A 131 -1.70 -7.40 6.56
N SER A 132 -2.71 -6.60 6.87
CA SER A 132 -2.62 -5.13 6.84
C SER A 132 -2.02 -4.61 8.14
N PHE A 133 -1.48 -3.39 8.13
CA PHE A 133 -0.85 -2.76 9.30
C PHE A 133 -1.79 -2.75 10.53
N ASP A 134 -3.06 -2.48 10.32
CA ASP A 134 -4.08 -2.45 11.37
C ASP A 134 -4.32 -3.81 12.02
N GLN A 135 -4.05 -4.92 11.32
CA GLN A 135 -4.19 -6.28 11.83
C GLN A 135 -2.93 -6.82 12.55
N GLU A 136 -1.84 -6.08 12.57
CA GLU A 136 -0.63 -6.48 13.29
C GLU A 136 -0.82 -6.36 14.81
N ALA A 137 -0.29 -7.34 15.55
CA ALA A 137 -0.26 -7.30 17.01
C ALA A 137 0.76 -6.25 17.49
N ASN A 138 0.31 -5.30 18.30
CA ASN A 138 1.20 -4.37 18.98
C ASN A 138 1.65 -4.98 20.31
N ARG A 139 2.94 -5.29 20.42
CA ARG A 139 3.52 -5.90 21.61
C ARG A 139 4.11 -4.90 22.61
N GLU A 140 4.07 -3.61 22.27
CA GLU A 140 4.61 -2.53 23.11
C GLU A 140 3.57 -2.02 24.11
N VAL A 141 2.27 -2.25 23.82
CA VAL A 141 1.15 -1.77 24.63
C VAL A 141 0.45 -2.95 25.27
N GLU A 142 0.24 -2.88 26.57
CA GLU A 142 -0.55 -3.88 27.32
C GLU A 142 -2.03 -3.65 27.09
N LEU A 143 -2.78 -4.71 26.76
CA LEU A 143 -4.22 -4.63 26.47
C LEU A 143 -5.00 -4.06 27.65
N ASP A 144 -4.69 -4.51 28.88
CA ASP A 144 -5.39 -4.11 30.10
C ASP A 144 -5.16 -2.64 30.49
N SER A 145 -4.16 -1.99 29.89
CA SER A 145 -3.89 -0.55 30.10
C SER A 145 -4.76 0.36 29.22
N LEU A 146 -5.51 -0.21 28.27
CA LEU A 146 -6.31 0.55 27.32
C LEU A 146 -7.72 0.82 27.83
N ASP A 147 -8.13 2.08 27.79
CA ASP A 147 -9.53 2.45 27.98
C ASP A 147 -10.30 2.24 26.66
N ILE A 148 -11.14 1.22 26.62
CA ILE A 148 -11.99 0.86 25.48
C ILE A 148 -13.44 1.32 25.63
N SER A 149 -13.77 2.12 26.65
CA SER A 149 -15.14 2.51 26.98
C SER A 149 -15.87 3.23 25.85
N SER A 150 -15.17 4.01 25.04
CA SER A 150 -15.73 4.66 23.85
C SER A 150 -16.22 3.66 22.81
N LEU A 151 -15.46 2.59 22.57
CA LEU A 151 -15.85 1.47 21.69
C LEU A 151 -17.03 0.69 22.25
N GLU A 152 -16.96 0.29 23.52
CA GLU A 152 -18.04 -0.41 24.20
C GLU A 152 -19.36 0.38 24.13
N GLY A 153 -19.30 1.69 24.40
CA GLY A 153 -20.45 2.58 24.26
C GLY A 153 -21.02 2.62 22.84
N GLY A 154 -20.18 2.53 21.82
CA GLY A 154 -20.58 2.41 20.42
C GLY A 154 -21.34 1.12 20.15
N PHE A 155 -20.85 0.00 20.64
CA PHE A 155 -21.47 -1.32 20.49
C PHE A 155 -22.81 -1.39 21.22
N VAL A 156 -22.89 -0.86 22.44
CA VAL A 156 -24.14 -0.80 23.21
C VAL A 156 -25.22 0.01 22.48
N ARG A 157 -24.85 1.18 21.91
CA ARG A 157 -25.78 1.98 21.08
C ARG A 157 -26.29 1.23 19.86
N ALA A 158 -25.47 0.33 19.32
CA ALA A 158 -25.83 -0.55 18.19
C ALA A 158 -26.57 -1.82 18.63
N GLY A 159 -26.92 -1.98 19.92
CA GLY A 159 -27.58 -3.17 20.47
C GLY A 159 -26.67 -4.42 20.49
N LYS A 160 -25.35 -4.22 20.55
CA LYS A 160 -24.34 -5.28 20.53
C LYS A 160 -23.47 -5.22 21.78
N VAL A 161 -22.77 -6.31 22.07
CA VAL A 161 -21.78 -6.39 23.15
C VAL A 161 -20.41 -6.57 22.55
N LEU A 162 -19.43 -5.83 23.06
CA LEU A 162 -18.02 -5.97 22.68
C LEU A 162 -17.35 -6.92 23.68
N ASP A 163 -17.50 -8.22 23.45
CA ASP A 163 -16.82 -9.24 24.24
C ASP A 163 -15.52 -9.70 23.56
N GLN A 164 -14.74 -10.52 24.26
CA GLN A 164 -13.47 -11.03 23.78
C GLN A 164 -13.58 -11.81 22.44
N PRO A 165 -14.57 -12.69 22.22
CA PRO A 165 -14.81 -13.33 20.93
C PRO A 165 -15.04 -12.32 19.79
N VAL A 166 -15.83 -11.28 20.03
CA VAL A 166 -16.11 -10.21 19.06
C VAL A 166 -14.83 -9.43 18.78
N MET A 167 -14.05 -9.07 19.79
CA MET A 167 -12.77 -8.39 19.62
C MET A 167 -11.79 -9.22 18.76
N LYS A 168 -11.70 -10.54 18.97
CA LYS A 168 -10.89 -11.44 18.16
C LYS A 168 -11.40 -11.51 16.71
N ASN A 169 -12.69 -11.66 16.50
CA ASN A 169 -13.29 -11.74 15.16
C ASN A 169 -13.08 -10.45 14.36
N LEU A 170 -13.15 -9.30 15.01
CA LEU A 170 -12.90 -7.99 14.40
C LEU A 170 -11.41 -7.66 14.29
N LYS A 171 -10.52 -8.57 14.69
CA LYS A 171 -9.08 -8.33 14.71
C LYS A 171 -8.65 -7.12 15.56
N LEU A 172 -9.43 -6.76 16.57
CA LEU A 172 -9.06 -5.73 17.54
C LEU A 172 -8.02 -6.24 18.52
N VAL A 173 -8.04 -7.54 18.80
CA VAL A 173 -7.03 -8.24 19.60
C VAL A 173 -6.50 -9.46 18.83
N ILE A 174 -5.22 -9.72 19.00
CA ILE A 174 -4.50 -10.82 18.36
C ILE A 174 -3.97 -11.73 19.46
N GLU A 175 -4.23 -13.03 19.35
CA GLU A 175 -3.72 -14.04 20.27
C GLU A 175 -2.41 -14.63 19.72
N ASP A 176 -1.36 -14.56 20.54
CA ASP A 176 -0.06 -15.17 20.25
C ASP A 176 0.43 -15.90 21.50
N ASN A 177 0.69 -17.20 21.39
CA ASN A 177 1.12 -18.05 22.52
C ASN A 177 0.27 -17.89 23.79
N SER A 178 -1.07 -17.87 23.63
CA SER A 178 -2.06 -17.69 24.70
C SER A 178 -2.05 -16.31 25.38
N THR A 179 -1.30 -15.36 24.84
CA THR A 179 -1.29 -13.95 25.28
C THR A 179 -2.10 -13.13 24.26
N LEU A 180 -2.94 -12.23 24.78
CA LEU A 180 -3.69 -11.29 23.94
C LEU A 180 -2.96 -9.96 23.85
N TYR A 181 -2.76 -9.52 22.60
CA TYR A 181 -2.18 -8.22 22.29
C TYR A 181 -3.21 -7.35 21.59
N PRO A 182 -3.23 -6.04 21.82
CA PRO A 182 -4.02 -5.13 21.00
C PRO A 182 -3.48 -5.14 19.57
N SER A 183 -4.34 -5.03 18.58
CA SER A 183 -3.90 -4.77 17.22
C SER A 183 -3.58 -3.28 17.03
N ASN A 184 -2.80 -2.93 16.01
CA ASN A 184 -2.62 -1.54 15.63
C ASN A 184 -3.97 -0.89 15.27
N GLY A 185 -4.93 -1.65 14.72
CA GLY A 185 -6.29 -1.20 14.44
C GLY A 185 -7.04 -0.75 15.69
N LEU A 186 -6.95 -1.51 16.80
CA LEU A 186 -7.51 -1.08 18.07
C LEU A 186 -6.87 0.24 18.54
N LEU A 187 -5.55 0.34 18.46
CA LEU A 187 -4.82 1.55 18.85
C LEU A 187 -5.17 2.77 17.96
N ILE A 188 -5.37 2.55 16.66
CA ILE A 188 -5.86 3.58 15.72
C ILE A 188 -7.25 4.06 16.14
N LEU A 189 -8.18 3.14 16.39
CA LEU A 189 -9.53 3.47 16.83
C LEU A 189 -9.54 4.28 18.13
N LEU A 190 -8.65 3.96 19.06
CA LEU A 190 -8.51 4.65 20.34
C LEU A 190 -7.64 5.92 20.28
N GLY A 191 -7.13 6.30 19.10
CA GLY A 191 -6.31 7.51 18.92
C GLY A 191 -4.94 7.46 19.61
N LYS A 192 -4.34 6.27 19.71
CA LYS A 192 -3.04 6.09 20.38
C LYS A 192 -1.84 6.37 19.49
N PHE A 193 -2.03 6.62 18.19
CA PHE A 193 -0.98 7.04 17.27
C PHE A 193 -1.06 8.55 17.02
N GLU A 194 0.01 9.28 17.36
CA GLU A 194 0.08 10.74 17.20
C GLU A 194 -0.08 11.23 15.75
N HIS A 195 0.34 10.42 14.78
CA HIS A 195 0.21 10.76 13.36
C HIS A 195 -1.22 10.54 12.82
N VAL A 196 -2.08 9.85 13.57
CA VAL A 196 -3.47 9.60 13.20
C VAL A 196 -4.34 10.77 13.60
N LYS A 197 -4.34 11.80 12.77
CA LYS A 197 -5.13 13.04 12.95
C LYS A 197 -5.96 13.31 11.71
N MET A 198 -7.11 13.94 11.91
CA MET A 198 -7.93 14.45 10.82
C MET A 198 -7.72 15.95 10.68
N LYS A 199 -7.27 16.39 9.50
CA LYS A 199 -7.00 17.79 9.18
C LYS A 199 -8.06 18.30 8.25
N CYS A 200 -8.86 19.26 8.71
CA CYS A 200 -9.89 19.92 7.94
C CYS A 200 -9.44 21.34 7.58
N SER A 201 -9.58 21.72 6.33
CA SER A 201 -9.20 23.05 5.85
C SER A 201 -10.25 23.61 4.91
N ARG A 202 -10.58 24.88 5.06
CA ARG A 202 -11.42 25.64 4.15
C ARG A 202 -10.57 26.65 3.38
N PHE A 203 -10.70 26.66 2.07
CA PHE A 203 -9.97 27.56 1.17
C PHE A 203 -10.88 28.62 0.56
N LYS A 204 -10.31 29.72 0.12
CA LYS A 204 -11.01 30.77 -0.63
C LYS A 204 -11.04 30.39 -2.11
N GLY A 205 -12.26 30.23 -2.66
CA GLY A 205 -12.43 29.86 -4.07
C GLY A 205 -12.10 28.40 -4.35
N THR A 206 -11.51 28.11 -5.50
CA THR A 206 -11.21 26.76 -5.99
C THR A 206 -9.72 26.40 -5.93
N SER A 207 -8.86 27.32 -5.51
CA SER A 207 -7.43 27.07 -5.28
C SER A 207 -7.13 26.84 -3.80
N MET A 208 -5.99 26.18 -3.52
CA MET A 208 -5.55 25.92 -2.13
C MET A 208 -4.58 26.99 -1.60
N ASP A 209 -4.59 28.20 -2.17
CA ASP A 209 -3.59 29.22 -1.86
C ASP A 209 -3.91 30.00 -0.57
N ILE A 210 -5.20 30.20 -0.27
CA ILE A 210 -5.61 31.04 0.87
C ILE A 210 -6.52 30.22 1.78
N PHE A 211 -6.04 29.94 2.99
CA PHE A 211 -6.83 29.33 4.05
C PHE A 211 -7.80 30.34 4.66
N LEU A 212 -9.07 29.95 4.79
CA LEU A 212 -10.10 30.69 5.52
C LEU A 212 -10.29 30.16 6.93
N ASP A 213 -10.18 28.83 7.09
CA ASP A 213 -10.17 28.14 8.38
C ASP A 213 -9.40 26.84 8.29
N ARG A 214 -8.83 26.40 9.42
CA ARG A 214 -8.10 25.15 9.56
C ARG A 214 -8.29 24.60 10.96
N LYS A 215 -8.63 23.31 11.05
CA LYS A 215 -8.76 22.56 12.29
C LYS A 215 -8.03 21.24 12.18
N GLU A 216 -7.42 20.82 13.30
CA GLU A 216 -6.85 19.48 13.46
C GLU A 216 -7.58 18.80 14.60
N TYR A 217 -8.01 17.57 14.38
CA TYR A 217 -8.73 16.75 15.35
C TYR A 217 -7.89 15.53 15.71
N GLU A 218 -7.73 15.31 17.00
CA GLU A 218 -6.97 14.24 17.63
C GLU A 218 -7.89 13.43 18.55
N GLY A 219 -7.36 12.36 19.15
CA GLY A 219 -8.11 11.45 20.01
C GLY A 219 -8.70 10.28 19.24
N ASP A 220 -9.71 9.67 19.79
CA ASP A 220 -10.35 8.50 19.18
C ASP A 220 -10.96 8.83 17.81
N LEU A 221 -10.95 7.83 16.92
CA LEU A 221 -11.29 8.04 15.53
C LEU A 221 -12.77 8.43 15.31
N PHE A 222 -13.67 8.02 16.22
CA PHE A 222 -15.10 8.37 16.13
C PHE A 222 -15.30 9.85 16.43
N SER A 223 -14.64 10.37 17.48
CA SER A 223 -14.65 11.79 17.81
C SER A 223 -14.04 12.63 16.69
N GLN A 224 -12.96 12.15 16.06
CA GLN A 224 -12.36 12.83 14.90
C GLN A 224 -13.35 12.92 13.72
N LEU A 225 -14.06 11.83 13.40
CA LEU A 225 -15.08 11.79 12.35
C LEU A 225 -16.25 12.75 12.64
N GLU A 226 -16.77 12.74 13.86
CA GLU A 226 -17.86 13.63 14.26
C GLU A 226 -17.46 15.09 14.17
N ASN A 227 -16.27 15.44 14.65
CA ASN A 227 -15.73 16.78 14.58
C ASN A 227 -15.51 17.25 13.13
N ALA A 228 -15.03 16.37 12.25
CA ALA A 228 -14.86 16.67 10.83
C ALA A 228 -16.21 16.89 10.12
N GLU A 229 -17.20 16.05 10.41
CA GLU A 229 -18.57 16.24 9.90
C GLU A 229 -19.14 17.59 10.35
N ASN A 230 -18.98 17.94 11.62
CA ASN A 230 -19.41 19.22 12.16
C ASN A 230 -18.67 20.41 11.54
N PHE A 231 -17.35 20.29 11.30
CA PHE A 231 -16.59 21.29 10.58
C PHE A 231 -17.19 21.56 9.19
N ILE A 232 -17.48 20.50 8.44
CA ILE A 232 -18.06 20.64 7.10
C ILE A 232 -19.45 21.29 7.17
N LYS A 233 -20.32 20.82 8.09
CA LYS A 233 -21.67 21.37 8.29
C LYS A 233 -21.68 22.88 8.57
N ASN A 234 -20.65 23.40 9.24
CA ASN A 234 -20.56 24.83 9.52
C ASN A 234 -20.32 25.70 8.28
N TYR A 235 -19.92 25.11 7.16
CA TYR A 235 -19.54 25.85 5.96
C TYR A 235 -20.38 25.53 4.73
N ILE A 236 -21.17 24.45 4.73
CA ILE A 236 -22.13 24.16 3.67
C ILE A 236 -23.41 24.91 3.90
N LYS A 237 -24.08 25.31 2.82
CA LYS A 237 -25.32 26.08 2.90
C LYS A 237 -26.46 25.19 3.38
N LEU A 238 -27.24 25.73 4.30
CA LEU A 238 -28.52 25.18 4.71
C LEU A 238 -29.63 25.98 4.03
N SER A 239 -30.41 25.36 3.17
CA SER A 239 -31.60 25.94 2.54
C SER A 239 -32.84 25.43 3.25
N GLY A 240 -33.81 26.32 3.51
CA GLY A 240 -35.12 25.97 4.03
C GLY A 240 -36.17 26.07 2.94
N GLU A 241 -36.80 24.98 2.55
CA GLU A 241 -37.98 24.97 1.67
C GLU A 241 -39.25 24.93 2.53
N ILE A 242 -40.16 25.89 2.32
CA ILE A 242 -41.43 25.90 3.05
C ILE A 242 -42.49 25.24 2.15
N LYS A 243 -42.97 24.06 2.55
CA LYS A 243 -44.04 23.33 1.92
C LYS A 243 -45.30 23.38 2.84
N GLY A 244 -46.21 24.27 2.56
CA GLY A 244 -47.37 24.51 3.40
C GLY A 244 -47.01 25.15 4.72
N LEU A 245 -47.31 24.46 5.87
CA LEU A 245 -46.99 24.94 7.22
C LEU A 245 -45.68 24.32 7.76
N GLN A 246 -45.01 23.50 6.97
CA GLN A 246 -43.78 22.83 7.40
C GLN A 246 -42.56 23.41 6.67
N ARG A 247 -41.50 23.73 7.45
CA ARG A 247 -40.20 24.08 6.92
C ARG A 247 -39.35 22.81 6.84
N ASN A 248 -38.83 22.53 5.66
CA ASN A 248 -37.87 21.44 5.44
C ASN A 248 -36.49 22.05 5.22
N ASP A 249 -35.59 21.88 6.18
CA ASP A 249 -34.22 22.34 6.08
C ASP A 249 -33.36 21.27 5.44
N GLN A 250 -32.68 21.63 4.35
CA GLN A 250 -31.84 20.70 3.59
C GLN A 250 -30.48 21.35 3.31
N TYR A 251 -29.42 20.61 3.62
CA TYR A 251 -28.07 21.00 3.24
C TYR A 251 -27.86 20.87 1.73
N GLU A 252 -27.06 21.77 1.14
CA GLU A 252 -26.70 21.73 -0.29
C GLU A 252 -25.99 20.42 -0.69
N ILE A 253 -25.34 19.75 0.28
CA ILE A 253 -24.76 18.42 0.15
C ILE A 253 -25.43 17.51 1.17
N PRO A 254 -25.97 16.35 0.78
CA PRO A 254 -26.56 15.39 1.71
C PRO A 254 -25.56 14.96 2.78
N ILE A 255 -25.98 14.96 4.05
CA ILE A 255 -25.10 14.62 5.18
C ILE A 255 -24.60 13.17 5.07
N GLU A 256 -25.41 12.29 4.54
CA GLU A 256 -25.06 10.89 4.29
C GLU A 256 -23.87 10.78 3.32
N ALA A 257 -23.83 11.61 2.27
CA ALA A 257 -22.71 11.64 1.33
C ALA A 257 -21.42 12.17 1.98
N ILE A 258 -21.54 13.15 2.88
CA ILE A 258 -20.39 13.65 3.65
C ILE A 258 -19.85 12.55 4.57
N ARG A 259 -20.73 11.87 5.31
CA ARG A 259 -20.34 10.73 6.18
C ARG A 259 -19.65 9.64 5.40
N GLU A 260 -20.23 9.22 4.30
CA GLU A 260 -19.65 8.19 3.45
C GLU A 260 -18.24 8.57 2.99
N SER A 261 -18.07 9.82 2.54
CA SER A 261 -16.77 10.33 2.11
C SER A 261 -15.75 10.36 3.25
N LEU A 262 -16.15 10.76 4.46
CA LEU A 262 -15.28 10.77 5.63
C LEU A 262 -14.91 9.36 6.08
N VAL A 263 -15.88 8.44 6.12
CA VAL A 263 -15.64 7.02 6.44
C VAL A 263 -14.70 6.40 5.41
N ASN A 264 -14.92 6.65 4.12
CA ASN A 264 -14.03 6.15 3.06
C ASN A 264 -12.61 6.70 3.19
N ALA A 265 -12.45 7.97 3.54
CA ALA A 265 -11.13 8.56 3.78
C ALA A 265 -10.39 7.89 4.96
N VAL A 266 -11.12 7.47 5.99
CA VAL A 266 -10.57 6.72 7.14
C VAL A 266 -10.24 5.28 6.76
N VAL A 267 -11.16 4.58 6.10
CA VAL A 267 -11.00 3.15 5.76
C VAL A 267 -9.88 2.92 4.75
N HIS A 268 -9.68 3.84 3.81
CA HIS A 268 -8.66 3.71 2.75
C HIS A 268 -7.35 4.43 3.06
N ARG A 269 -7.19 5.00 4.27
CA ARG A 269 -5.95 5.64 4.68
C ARG A 269 -4.86 4.59 4.93
N ASP A 270 -3.64 4.89 4.48
CA ASP A 270 -2.43 4.20 4.93
C ASP A 270 -2.04 4.68 6.33
N TYR A 271 -2.12 3.78 7.31
CA TYR A 271 -1.78 4.07 8.71
C TYR A 271 -0.36 3.66 9.09
N SER A 272 0.40 3.09 8.16
CA SER A 272 1.78 2.67 8.42
C SER A 272 2.79 3.81 8.37
N ASN A 273 2.36 5.01 7.91
CA ASN A 273 3.18 6.22 7.73
C ASN A 273 2.59 7.44 8.43
#